data_4de6762174d26c48f53b23607f0a097d
#
_entry.id   4de6762174d26c48f53b23607f0a097d
#
_cell.length_a   1.000
_cell.length_b   1.000
_cell.length_c   1.000
_cell.angle_alpha   90.00
_cell.angle_beta   90.00
_cell.angle_gamma   90.00
#
_symmetry.space_group_name_H-M   'P 1'
#
loop_
_entity.id
_entity.type
_entity.pdbx_description
1 polymer ?
#
loop_
_entity_poly.entity_id
_entity_poly.type
_entity_poly.pdbx_seq_one_letter_code
_entity_poly.pdbx_strand_id
1 'polypeptide(L)'
;MSKIVFIFPGQASQYSGMGREIHDSHPAAAEVFRRADEVLGFPLSAMCFQGSEDELKLTENTQPAILTVSTAVLRVLQQCGLKPDFVAGHSLGEYSALVAAGSLTFEDAVLAVRKRGRYMQEAVPVGVGAMAACMGMDLATVESVCAAVREGQVLVPANINCPGQIVVAGHAEPVDRAIAYAKKQGLGRMIRLPVSAPFHCELMRPAQEKMAQDLGRIAFGDLAVPLVTNVDARFITAGADARDSLVRQVTGSVRWQASVEGLVAAGADVFVEV
;
A
#
# COMPACT_ATOMS: atom_id res chain seq x y z
N MET A 1 7.03 -25.33 15.07
CA MET A 1 7.44 -23.97 15.47
C MET A 1 6.43 -23.03 14.85
N SER A 2 6.03 -22.00 15.59
CA SER A 2 5.15 -20.95 15.09
C SER A 2 5.82 -20.22 13.92
N LYS A 3 5.07 -19.98 12.84
CA LYS A 3 5.55 -19.19 11.72
C LYS A 3 5.10 -17.72 11.86
N ILE A 4 6.07 -16.84 11.77
CA ILE A 4 5.90 -15.40 11.98
C ILE A 4 5.79 -14.69 10.62
N VAL A 5 4.79 -13.84 10.48
CA VAL A 5 4.65 -12.94 9.35
C VAL A 5 4.88 -11.51 9.80
N PHE A 6 5.74 -10.78 9.10
CA PHE A 6 5.75 -9.32 9.21
C PHE A 6 4.80 -8.75 8.17
N ILE A 7 3.82 -7.98 8.63
CA ILE A 7 2.89 -7.25 7.78
C ILE A 7 3.16 -5.75 7.86
N PHE A 8 3.12 -5.09 6.70
CA PHE A 8 3.46 -3.68 6.56
C PHE A 8 2.24 -2.87 6.13
N PRO A 9 1.89 -1.81 6.88
CA PRO A 9 0.70 -1.01 6.60
C PRO A 9 0.84 -0.20 5.31
N GLY A 10 -0.31 0.18 4.76
CA GLY A 10 -0.42 1.10 3.64
C GLY A 10 -0.84 2.50 4.07
N GLN A 11 -1.19 3.32 3.07
CA GLN A 11 -1.73 4.66 3.28
C GLN A 11 -3.00 4.63 4.16
N ALA A 12 -3.19 5.63 4.98
CA ALA A 12 -4.15 5.84 6.05
C ALA A 12 -3.68 5.39 7.45
N SER A 13 -2.47 4.83 7.58
CA SER A 13 -1.84 4.55 8.88
C SER A 13 -0.98 5.71 9.42
N GLN A 14 -0.71 6.75 8.60
CA GLN A 14 0.09 7.89 8.99
C GLN A 14 -0.63 8.80 10.00
N TYR A 15 0.13 9.38 10.91
CA TYR A 15 -0.32 10.41 11.86
C TYR A 15 0.84 11.30 12.27
N SER A 16 0.56 12.54 12.69
CA SER A 16 1.59 13.47 13.19
C SER A 16 2.20 12.94 14.48
N GLY A 17 3.51 12.86 14.55
CA GLY A 17 4.27 12.26 15.67
C GLY A 17 4.71 10.83 15.44
N MET A 18 4.26 10.18 14.34
CA MET A 18 4.64 8.79 14.06
C MET A 18 6.15 8.60 13.98
N GLY A 19 6.65 7.53 14.58
CA GLY A 19 8.06 7.15 14.56
C GLY A 19 8.96 7.95 15.49
N ARG A 20 8.48 9.03 16.18
CA ARG A 20 9.31 9.85 17.05
C ARG A 20 9.86 9.05 18.24
N GLU A 21 9.00 8.33 18.93
CA GLU A 21 9.41 7.58 20.13
C GLU A 21 10.50 6.54 19.81
N ILE A 22 10.34 5.79 18.73
CA ILE A 22 11.33 4.79 18.31
C ILE A 22 12.64 5.46 17.82
N HIS A 23 12.54 6.60 17.13
CA HIS A 23 13.70 7.41 16.74
C HIS A 23 14.50 7.85 17.95
N ASP A 24 13.84 8.42 18.97
CA ASP A 24 14.51 8.99 20.15
C ASP A 24 15.10 7.89 21.07
N SER A 25 14.53 6.68 21.02
CA SER A 25 14.91 5.57 21.90
C SER A 25 15.93 4.59 21.28
N HIS A 26 16.03 4.51 19.95
CA HIS A 26 16.83 3.52 19.26
C HIS A 26 17.73 4.12 18.17
N PRO A 27 19.07 4.09 18.32
CA PRO A 27 20.00 4.62 17.32
C PRO A 27 19.81 4.01 15.91
N ALA A 28 19.43 2.74 15.82
CA ALA A 28 19.17 2.09 14.53
C ALA A 28 17.95 2.69 13.83
N ALA A 29 16.92 3.09 14.56
CA ALA A 29 15.76 3.78 14.01
C ALA A 29 16.12 5.21 13.59
N ALA A 30 16.86 5.95 14.44
CA ALA A 30 17.33 7.30 14.13
C ALA A 30 18.15 7.36 12.84
N GLU A 31 18.99 6.34 12.61
CA GLU A 31 19.78 6.23 11.38
C GLU A 31 18.91 6.07 10.12
N VAL A 32 17.79 5.33 10.21
CA VAL A 32 16.85 5.20 9.08
C VAL A 32 16.23 6.55 8.71
N PHE A 33 15.78 7.33 9.70
CA PHE A 33 15.24 8.67 9.45
C PHE A 33 16.28 9.62 8.87
N ARG A 34 17.50 9.63 9.41
CA ARG A 34 18.61 10.41 8.88
C ARG A 34 18.88 10.06 7.41
N ARG A 35 18.91 8.78 7.08
CA ARG A 35 19.11 8.29 5.72
C ARG A 35 17.98 8.69 4.78
N ALA A 36 16.73 8.64 5.26
CA ALA A 36 15.58 9.11 4.48
C ALA A 36 15.72 10.58 4.10
N ASP A 37 16.06 11.43 5.07
CA ASP A 37 16.25 12.87 4.86
C ASP A 37 17.37 13.15 3.83
N GLU A 38 18.50 12.44 3.95
CA GLU A 38 19.61 12.57 3.01
C GLU A 38 19.23 12.18 1.59
N VAL A 39 18.61 11.01 1.43
CA VAL A 39 18.26 10.44 0.11
C VAL A 39 17.18 11.25 -0.58
N LEU A 40 16.20 11.74 0.18
CA LEU A 40 15.09 12.54 -0.34
C LEU A 40 15.47 14.00 -0.58
N GLY A 41 16.51 14.51 0.11
CA GLY A 41 16.96 15.90 0.03
C GLY A 41 16.04 16.90 0.74
N PHE A 42 15.17 16.43 1.64
CA PHE A 42 14.33 17.26 2.51
C PHE A 42 14.05 16.55 3.84
N PRO A 43 13.68 17.29 4.93
CA PRO A 43 13.53 16.73 6.26
C PRO A 43 12.20 15.95 6.42
N LEU A 44 12.13 14.75 5.87
CA LEU A 44 10.98 13.84 6.03
C LEU A 44 10.75 13.50 7.51
N SER A 45 11.84 13.34 8.28
CA SER A 45 11.79 13.10 9.73
C SER A 45 11.01 14.19 10.47
N ALA A 46 11.31 15.47 10.18
CA ALA A 46 10.58 16.59 10.78
C ALA A 46 9.09 16.58 10.41
N MET A 47 8.77 16.21 9.17
CA MET A 47 7.39 16.05 8.71
C MET A 47 6.67 14.93 9.47
N CYS A 48 7.31 13.76 9.66
CA CYS A 48 6.76 12.66 10.46
C CYS A 48 6.48 13.07 11.90
N PHE A 49 7.40 13.81 12.51
CA PHE A 49 7.37 14.13 13.95
C PHE A 49 6.51 15.33 14.31
N GLN A 50 6.37 16.30 13.42
CA GLN A 50 5.76 17.61 13.72
C GLN A 50 4.95 18.18 12.55
N GLY A 51 4.96 17.53 11.38
CA GLY A 51 4.21 17.97 10.21
C GLY A 51 2.71 17.96 10.47
N SER A 52 1.99 18.82 9.77
CA SER A 52 0.54 18.82 9.83
C SER A 52 -0.04 17.53 9.21
N GLU A 53 -1.25 17.15 9.65
CA GLU A 53 -1.95 16.03 9.02
C GLU A 53 -2.19 16.25 7.52
N ASP A 54 -2.40 17.52 7.11
CA ASP A 54 -2.65 17.83 5.70
C ASP A 54 -1.38 17.64 4.85
N GLU A 55 -0.19 17.97 5.35
CA GLU A 55 1.07 17.65 4.67
C GLU A 55 1.31 16.13 4.58
N LEU A 56 1.04 15.41 5.68
CA LEU A 56 1.18 13.96 5.72
C LEU A 56 0.14 13.22 4.86
N LYS A 57 -1.03 13.81 4.61
CA LYS A 57 -2.07 13.23 3.73
C LYS A 57 -1.73 13.31 2.24
N LEU A 58 -0.80 14.17 1.83
CA LEU A 58 -0.35 14.20 0.45
C LEU A 58 0.33 12.87 0.11
N THR A 59 -0.20 12.13 -0.85
CA THR A 59 0.24 10.78 -1.18
C THR A 59 1.74 10.68 -1.43
N GLU A 60 2.35 11.71 -2.03
CA GLU A 60 3.79 11.79 -2.24
C GLU A 60 4.60 11.91 -0.94
N ASN A 61 4.01 12.42 0.14
CA ASN A 61 4.61 12.50 1.48
C ASN A 61 4.27 11.27 2.31
N THR A 62 3.02 10.83 2.27
CA THR A 62 2.52 9.67 3.01
C THR A 62 3.35 8.42 2.75
N GLN A 63 3.62 8.13 1.48
CA GLN A 63 4.27 6.88 1.11
C GLN A 63 5.70 6.77 1.65
N PRO A 64 6.61 7.73 1.43
CA PRO A 64 7.95 7.66 2.01
C PRO A 64 7.94 7.73 3.54
N ALA A 65 6.99 8.46 4.15
CA ALA A 65 6.88 8.56 5.59
C ALA A 65 6.55 7.20 6.23
N ILE A 66 5.53 6.50 5.76
CA ILE A 66 5.16 5.16 6.26
C ILE A 66 6.31 4.17 6.02
N LEU A 67 6.90 4.13 4.82
CA LEU A 67 8.02 3.23 4.53
C LEU A 67 9.20 3.46 5.46
N THR A 68 9.50 4.73 5.78
CA THR A 68 10.59 5.08 6.71
C THR A 68 10.30 4.62 8.12
N VAL A 69 9.09 4.86 8.64
CA VAL A 69 8.69 4.40 9.98
C VAL A 69 8.73 2.87 10.06
N SER A 70 8.12 2.18 9.10
CA SER A 70 8.14 0.72 9.02
C SER A 70 9.57 0.16 8.98
N THR A 71 10.45 0.81 8.20
CA THR A 71 11.87 0.37 8.15
C THR A 71 12.58 0.64 9.46
N ALA A 72 12.29 1.74 10.14
CA ALA A 72 12.88 2.06 11.45
C ALA A 72 12.46 1.01 12.50
N VAL A 73 11.17 0.66 12.56
CA VAL A 73 10.66 -0.43 13.42
C VAL A 73 11.33 -1.77 13.06
N LEU A 74 11.39 -2.10 11.77
CA LEU A 74 12.05 -3.31 11.28
C LEU A 74 13.50 -3.44 11.77
N ARG A 75 14.29 -2.36 11.71
CA ARG A 75 15.68 -2.38 12.17
C ARG A 75 15.80 -2.67 13.66
N VAL A 76 14.89 -2.15 14.48
CA VAL A 76 14.86 -2.45 15.92
C VAL A 76 14.48 -3.91 16.17
N LEU A 77 13.44 -4.43 15.48
CA LEU A 77 13.05 -5.84 15.60
C LEU A 77 14.19 -6.80 15.20
N GLN A 78 14.92 -6.46 14.13
CA GLN A 78 16.10 -7.23 13.69
C GLN A 78 17.21 -7.24 14.74
N GLN A 79 17.46 -6.12 15.45
CA GLN A 79 18.41 -6.07 16.56
C GLN A 79 17.97 -6.93 17.77
N CYS A 80 16.66 -7.06 17.98
CA CYS A 80 16.09 -7.98 18.97
C CYS A 80 16.12 -9.45 18.53
N GLY A 81 16.66 -9.76 17.36
CA GLY A 81 16.75 -11.12 16.82
C GLY A 81 15.44 -11.68 16.25
N LEU A 82 14.39 -10.86 16.14
CA LEU A 82 13.11 -11.28 15.57
C LEU A 82 13.22 -11.32 14.03
N LYS A 83 12.82 -12.47 13.46
CA LYS A 83 12.87 -12.72 12.02
C LYS A 83 11.53 -13.27 11.54
N PRO A 84 11.02 -12.81 10.39
CA PRO A 84 9.82 -13.37 9.81
C PRO A 84 10.12 -14.64 8.99
N ASP A 85 9.13 -15.53 8.89
CA ASP A 85 9.09 -16.63 7.91
C ASP A 85 8.50 -16.18 6.59
N PHE A 86 7.60 -15.17 6.63
CA PHE A 86 6.95 -14.55 5.48
C PHE A 86 6.85 -13.04 5.69
N VAL A 87 6.74 -12.32 4.58
CA VAL A 87 6.42 -10.89 4.59
C VAL A 87 5.24 -10.59 3.67
N ALA A 88 4.43 -9.62 4.05
CA ALA A 88 3.36 -9.07 3.21
C ALA A 88 3.17 -7.59 3.52
N GLY A 89 2.69 -6.82 2.55
CA GLY A 89 2.42 -5.41 2.77
C GLY A 89 1.22 -4.94 1.96
N HIS A 90 0.44 -4.03 2.52
CA HIS A 90 -0.75 -3.49 1.86
C HIS A 90 -0.37 -2.31 0.96
N SER A 91 -0.56 -2.44 -0.36
CA SER A 91 -0.26 -1.40 -1.35
C SER A 91 1.19 -0.87 -1.21
N LEU A 92 1.39 0.34 -0.68
CA LEU A 92 2.71 0.88 -0.34
C LEU A 92 3.53 -0.09 0.53
N GLY A 93 2.89 -0.76 1.49
CA GLY A 93 3.54 -1.72 2.40
C GLY A 93 4.26 -2.87 1.69
N GLU A 94 3.90 -3.19 0.44
CA GLU A 94 4.63 -4.20 -0.36
C GLU A 94 6.08 -3.77 -0.62
N TYR A 95 6.36 -2.46 -0.76
CA TYR A 95 7.74 -1.93 -0.81
C TYR A 95 8.47 -2.11 0.51
N SER A 96 7.82 -1.83 1.65
CA SER A 96 8.40 -2.07 2.98
C SER A 96 8.69 -3.55 3.19
N ALA A 97 7.79 -4.44 2.75
CA ALA A 97 7.97 -5.89 2.79
C ALA A 97 9.18 -6.35 1.93
N LEU A 98 9.40 -5.74 0.77
CA LEU A 98 10.56 -6.03 -0.09
C LEU A 98 11.87 -5.55 0.53
N VAL A 99 11.87 -4.44 1.27
CA VAL A 99 13.02 -4.00 2.07
C VAL A 99 13.29 -5.01 3.20
N ALA A 100 12.25 -5.50 3.87
CA ALA A 100 12.38 -6.52 4.92
C ALA A 100 12.90 -7.85 4.39
N ALA A 101 12.50 -8.24 3.18
CA ALA A 101 12.96 -9.45 2.50
C ALA A 101 14.35 -9.30 1.85
N GLY A 102 14.95 -8.10 1.87
CA GLY A 102 16.27 -7.84 1.29
C GLY A 102 16.30 -7.74 -0.24
N SER A 103 15.15 -7.67 -0.89
CA SER A 103 15.05 -7.53 -2.35
C SER A 103 15.30 -6.10 -2.83
N LEU A 104 14.89 -5.09 -2.06
CA LEU A 104 15.14 -3.67 -2.30
C LEU A 104 16.03 -3.08 -1.20
N THR A 105 16.92 -2.15 -1.58
CA THR A 105 17.55 -1.27 -0.60
C THR A 105 16.53 -0.29 -0.05
N PHE A 106 16.73 0.21 1.17
CA PHE A 106 15.86 1.24 1.74
C PHE A 106 15.90 2.52 0.90
N GLU A 107 17.07 2.88 0.42
CA GLU A 107 17.32 4.08 -0.38
C GLU A 107 16.53 4.05 -1.71
N ASP A 108 16.60 2.93 -2.43
CA ASP A 108 15.85 2.77 -3.66
C ASP A 108 14.33 2.75 -3.40
N ALA A 109 13.91 2.08 -2.33
CA ALA A 109 12.51 1.98 -1.96
C ALA A 109 11.90 3.35 -1.60
N VAL A 110 12.60 4.17 -0.78
CA VAL A 110 12.09 5.47 -0.34
C VAL A 110 11.97 6.46 -1.50
N LEU A 111 12.93 6.44 -2.45
CA LEU A 111 12.85 7.21 -3.69
C LEU A 111 11.73 6.73 -4.60
N ALA A 112 11.60 5.41 -4.75
CA ALA A 112 10.56 4.81 -5.60
C ALA A 112 9.15 5.16 -5.10
N VAL A 113 8.89 5.05 -3.78
CA VAL A 113 7.56 5.35 -3.25
C VAL A 113 7.26 6.86 -3.23
N ARG A 114 8.27 7.72 -3.10
CA ARG A 114 8.11 9.17 -3.28
C ARG A 114 7.62 9.50 -4.68
N LYS A 115 8.26 8.92 -5.70
CA LYS A 115 7.85 9.05 -7.10
C LYS A 115 6.49 8.41 -7.36
N ARG A 116 6.23 7.21 -6.80
CA ARG A 116 4.96 6.53 -6.90
C ARG A 116 3.82 7.40 -6.40
N GLY A 117 3.96 7.99 -5.21
CA GLY A 117 2.95 8.89 -4.64
C GLY A 117 2.66 10.08 -5.55
N ARG A 118 3.71 10.72 -6.06
CA ARG A 118 3.58 11.84 -7.01
C ARG A 118 2.91 11.42 -8.31
N TYR A 119 3.34 10.33 -8.94
CA TYR A 119 2.77 9.86 -10.20
C TYR A 119 1.30 9.45 -10.06
N MET A 120 0.94 8.81 -8.95
CA MET A 120 -0.45 8.44 -8.69
C MET A 120 -1.34 9.68 -8.46
N GLN A 121 -0.80 10.73 -7.82
CA GLN A 121 -1.53 11.99 -7.65
C GLN A 121 -1.71 12.75 -8.98
N GLU A 122 -0.68 12.71 -9.84
CA GLU A 122 -0.69 13.37 -11.15
C GLU A 122 -1.47 12.60 -12.23
N ALA A 123 -1.73 11.30 -12.03
CA ALA A 123 -2.32 10.43 -13.05
C ALA A 123 -3.72 10.86 -13.46
N VAL A 124 -4.48 11.46 -12.54
CA VAL A 124 -5.87 11.87 -12.76
C VAL A 124 -6.09 13.26 -12.16
N PRO A 125 -6.69 14.20 -12.91
CA PRO A 125 -7.07 15.51 -12.37
C PRO A 125 -7.98 15.37 -11.14
N VAL A 126 -7.82 16.27 -10.18
CA VAL A 126 -8.66 16.30 -8.97
C VAL A 126 -10.14 16.40 -9.37
N GLY A 127 -10.96 15.54 -8.77
CA GLY A 127 -12.41 15.49 -9.02
C GLY A 127 -12.84 14.55 -10.16
N VAL A 128 -11.92 14.09 -11.02
CA VAL A 128 -12.25 13.12 -12.09
C VAL A 128 -12.42 11.70 -11.53
N GLY A 129 -11.62 11.35 -10.55
CA GLY A 129 -11.68 10.04 -9.90
C GLY A 129 -12.15 10.09 -8.45
N ALA A 130 -12.60 8.96 -7.93
CA ALA A 130 -13.03 8.81 -6.55
C ALA A 130 -12.84 7.37 -6.06
N MET A 131 -12.92 7.19 -4.73
CA MET A 131 -12.98 5.89 -4.08
C MET A 131 -14.11 5.86 -3.05
N ALA A 132 -14.68 4.67 -2.82
CA ALA A 132 -15.66 4.47 -1.77
C ALA A 132 -15.44 3.12 -1.05
N ALA A 133 -15.57 3.14 0.28
CA ALA A 133 -15.56 1.93 1.10
C ALA A 133 -16.95 1.28 1.08
N CYS A 134 -16.99 -0.01 0.77
CA CYS A 134 -18.17 -0.86 0.78
C CYS A 134 -18.13 -1.72 2.05
N MET A 135 -19.12 -1.53 2.92
CA MET A 135 -19.21 -2.20 4.21
C MET A 135 -20.40 -3.16 4.23
N GLY A 136 -20.16 -4.39 4.70
CA GLY A 136 -21.20 -5.42 4.80
C GLY A 136 -21.61 -6.06 3.47
N MET A 137 -20.80 -5.91 2.42
CA MET A 137 -21.00 -6.54 1.10
C MET A 137 -19.84 -7.50 0.80
N ASP A 138 -20.15 -8.64 0.19
CA ASP A 138 -19.15 -9.54 -0.38
C ASP A 138 -18.65 -9.05 -1.75
N LEU A 139 -17.59 -9.68 -2.25
CA LEU A 139 -16.96 -9.28 -3.51
C LEU A 139 -17.93 -9.41 -4.71
N ALA A 140 -18.71 -10.47 -4.77
CA ALA A 140 -19.65 -10.70 -5.87
C ALA A 140 -20.74 -9.61 -5.93
N THR A 141 -21.24 -9.21 -4.75
CA THR A 141 -22.19 -8.08 -4.63
C THR A 141 -21.56 -6.76 -5.09
N VAL A 142 -20.32 -6.47 -4.66
CA VAL A 142 -19.63 -5.24 -5.06
C VAL A 142 -19.36 -5.23 -6.56
N GLU A 143 -18.92 -6.35 -7.16
CA GLU A 143 -18.72 -6.47 -8.60
C GLU A 143 -20.03 -6.26 -9.38
N SER A 144 -21.14 -6.82 -8.89
CA SER A 144 -22.46 -6.62 -9.49
C SER A 144 -22.90 -5.15 -9.44
N VAL A 145 -22.67 -4.45 -8.32
CA VAL A 145 -22.94 -3.01 -8.19
C VAL A 145 -22.09 -2.24 -9.21
N CYS A 146 -20.79 -2.51 -9.29
CA CYS A 146 -19.90 -1.86 -10.24
C CYS A 146 -20.38 -2.06 -11.69
N ALA A 147 -20.72 -3.29 -12.05
CA ALA A 147 -21.20 -3.62 -13.40
C ALA A 147 -22.50 -2.90 -13.75
N ALA A 148 -23.43 -2.80 -12.80
CA ALA A 148 -24.74 -2.18 -12.99
C ALA A 148 -24.68 -0.65 -13.25
N VAL A 149 -23.63 0.04 -12.71
CA VAL A 149 -23.62 1.51 -12.70
C VAL A 149 -22.45 2.15 -13.43
N ARG A 150 -21.47 1.38 -13.94
CA ARG A 150 -20.26 1.95 -14.58
C ARG A 150 -20.52 2.61 -15.93
N GLU A 151 -21.52 2.19 -16.69
CA GLU A 151 -21.93 2.82 -17.96
C GLU A 151 -20.75 3.09 -18.92
N GLY A 152 -19.85 2.11 -19.09
CA GLY A 152 -18.66 2.23 -19.93
C GLY A 152 -17.47 2.98 -19.30
N GLN A 153 -17.65 3.57 -18.11
CA GLN A 153 -16.58 4.21 -17.35
C GLN A 153 -15.86 3.18 -16.43
N VAL A 154 -14.72 3.60 -15.82
CA VAL A 154 -13.98 2.77 -14.87
C VAL A 154 -14.67 2.81 -13.52
N LEU A 155 -15.00 1.65 -12.99
CA LEU A 155 -15.38 1.42 -11.59
C LEU A 155 -15.12 -0.06 -11.29
N VAL A 156 -14.21 -0.32 -10.33
CA VAL A 156 -13.75 -1.66 -9.99
C VAL A 156 -13.50 -1.81 -8.49
N PRO A 157 -13.55 -3.02 -7.93
CA PRO A 157 -12.96 -3.31 -6.62
C PRO A 157 -11.45 -3.03 -6.65
N ALA A 158 -11.00 -2.10 -5.83
CA ALA A 158 -9.61 -1.65 -5.75
C ALA A 158 -8.84 -2.27 -4.59
N ASN A 159 -9.50 -2.42 -3.41
CA ASN A 159 -8.93 -3.10 -2.26
C ASN A 159 -9.94 -4.10 -1.72
N ILE A 160 -9.56 -5.37 -1.67
CA ILE A 160 -10.34 -6.44 -1.06
C ILE A 160 -9.67 -6.72 0.29
N ASN A 161 -10.11 -6.00 1.34
CA ASN A 161 -9.38 -5.94 2.62
C ASN A 161 -9.69 -7.12 3.54
N CYS A 162 -10.97 -7.41 3.74
CA CYS A 162 -11.43 -8.55 4.52
C CYS A 162 -12.90 -8.83 4.17
N PRO A 163 -13.48 -9.94 4.64
CA PRO A 163 -14.91 -10.21 4.45
C PRO A 163 -15.76 -9.01 4.88
N GLY A 164 -16.57 -8.47 3.97
CA GLY A 164 -17.44 -7.33 4.23
C GLY A 164 -16.76 -5.96 4.22
N GLN A 165 -15.48 -5.85 3.86
CA GLN A 165 -14.79 -4.57 3.69
C GLN A 165 -14.02 -4.52 2.37
N ILE A 166 -14.59 -3.86 1.38
CA ILE A 166 -14.02 -3.69 0.03
C ILE A 166 -14.02 -2.20 -0.31
N VAL A 167 -13.00 -1.74 -1.01
CA VAL A 167 -12.94 -0.38 -1.54
C VAL A 167 -13.05 -0.44 -3.05
N VAL A 168 -13.94 0.37 -3.62
CA VAL A 168 -14.04 0.57 -5.07
C VAL A 168 -13.35 1.85 -5.48
N ALA A 169 -12.79 1.86 -6.70
CA ALA A 169 -12.15 3.02 -7.31
C ALA A 169 -12.55 3.16 -8.77
N GLY A 170 -12.59 4.38 -9.26
CA GLY A 170 -12.90 4.67 -10.65
C GLY A 170 -13.21 6.15 -10.87
N HIS A 171 -13.96 6.45 -11.92
CA HIS A 171 -14.48 7.80 -12.16
C HIS A 171 -15.44 8.22 -11.03
N ALA A 172 -15.47 9.50 -10.74
CA ALA A 172 -16.26 10.03 -9.62
C ALA A 172 -17.76 9.76 -9.78
N GLU A 173 -18.30 9.98 -10.99
CA GLU A 173 -19.72 9.77 -11.28
C GLU A 173 -20.18 8.32 -11.04
N PRO A 174 -19.52 7.25 -11.58
CA PRO A 174 -19.87 5.87 -11.25
C PRO A 174 -19.76 5.55 -9.77
N VAL A 175 -18.77 6.10 -9.06
CA VAL A 175 -18.66 5.92 -7.60
C VAL A 175 -19.90 6.50 -6.90
N ASP A 176 -20.33 7.69 -7.26
CA ASP A 176 -21.53 8.33 -6.68
C ASP A 176 -22.81 7.56 -7.05
N ARG A 177 -22.92 7.07 -8.30
CA ARG A 177 -24.03 6.18 -8.70
C ARG A 177 -24.04 4.87 -7.91
N ALA A 178 -22.86 4.28 -7.65
CA ALA A 178 -22.75 3.05 -6.86
C ALA A 178 -23.24 3.26 -5.41
N ILE A 179 -22.87 4.37 -4.78
CA ILE A 179 -23.35 4.73 -3.44
C ILE A 179 -24.88 4.85 -3.42
N ALA A 180 -25.46 5.56 -4.39
CA ALA A 180 -26.90 5.73 -4.50
C ALA A 180 -27.63 4.42 -4.80
N TYR A 181 -27.07 3.59 -5.69
CA TYR A 181 -27.60 2.28 -6.07
C TYR A 181 -27.61 1.32 -4.88
N ALA A 182 -26.49 1.17 -4.18
CA ALA A 182 -26.37 0.28 -3.00
C ALA A 182 -27.38 0.69 -1.91
N LYS A 183 -27.50 2.00 -1.64
CA LYS A 183 -28.51 2.52 -0.70
C LYS A 183 -29.94 2.18 -1.12
N LYS A 184 -30.28 2.38 -2.40
CA LYS A 184 -31.62 2.09 -2.95
C LYS A 184 -31.97 0.59 -2.87
N GLN A 185 -30.99 -0.28 -3.08
CA GLN A 185 -31.18 -1.73 -3.08
C GLN A 185 -31.02 -2.37 -1.69
N GLY A 186 -30.62 -1.60 -0.66
CA GLY A 186 -30.40 -2.14 0.68
C GLY A 186 -29.21 -3.13 0.79
N LEU A 187 -28.19 -2.99 -0.09
CA LEU A 187 -27.07 -3.95 -0.23
C LEU A 187 -25.95 -3.76 0.80
N GLY A 188 -26.09 -2.84 1.74
CA GLY A 188 -25.04 -2.48 2.70
C GLY A 188 -24.72 -0.98 2.63
N ARG A 189 -23.60 -0.58 3.22
CA ARG A 189 -23.22 0.82 3.33
C ARG A 189 -22.01 1.13 2.43
N MET A 190 -22.14 2.12 1.55
CA MET A 190 -21.01 2.67 0.80
C MET A 190 -20.70 4.10 1.27
N ILE A 191 -19.41 4.39 1.52
CA ILE A 191 -18.95 5.68 2.05
C ILE A 191 -17.84 6.20 1.14
N ARG A 192 -18.03 7.39 0.57
CA ARG A 192 -16.99 8.05 -0.21
C ARG A 192 -15.78 8.35 0.68
N LEU A 193 -14.59 8.02 0.18
CA LEU A 193 -13.34 8.27 0.89
C LEU A 193 -12.80 9.67 0.58
N PRO A 194 -12.17 10.36 1.55
CA PRO A 194 -11.57 11.68 1.37
C PRO A 194 -10.18 11.56 0.71
N VAL A 195 -10.12 10.92 -0.45
CA VAL A 195 -8.89 10.75 -1.24
C VAL A 195 -8.99 11.51 -2.54
N SER A 196 -7.85 11.98 -3.04
CA SER A 196 -7.78 12.84 -4.23
C SER A 196 -7.55 12.08 -5.54
N ALA A 197 -7.30 10.76 -5.47
CA ALA A 197 -7.04 9.94 -6.65
C ALA A 197 -7.67 8.53 -6.51
N PRO A 198 -8.11 7.93 -7.63
CA PRO A 198 -8.73 6.60 -7.67
C PRO A 198 -7.66 5.53 -7.79
N PHE A 199 -7.01 5.17 -6.68
CA PHE A 199 -5.92 4.19 -6.65
C PHE A 199 -6.37 2.79 -7.08
N HIS A 200 -5.42 1.99 -7.59
CA HIS A 200 -5.63 0.58 -7.92
C HIS A 200 -6.74 0.32 -8.96
N CYS A 201 -6.84 1.17 -9.97
CA CYS A 201 -7.71 0.98 -11.11
C CYS A 201 -7.05 1.48 -12.40
N GLU A 202 -7.68 1.25 -13.54
CA GLU A 202 -7.12 1.56 -14.88
C GLU A 202 -6.78 3.07 -15.05
N LEU A 203 -7.44 3.96 -14.31
CA LEU A 203 -7.12 5.39 -14.33
C LEU A 203 -5.71 5.70 -13.84
N MET A 204 -5.04 4.76 -13.16
CA MET A 204 -3.65 4.87 -12.73
C MET A 204 -2.64 4.43 -13.81
N ARG A 205 -3.07 4.11 -15.04
CA ARG A 205 -2.19 3.67 -16.12
C ARG A 205 -1.00 4.63 -16.37
N PRO A 206 -1.19 5.97 -16.42
CA PRO A 206 -0.06 6.89 -16.58
C PRO A 206 0.99 6.78 -15.46
N ALA A 207 0.55 6.54 -14.22
CA ALA A 207 1.46 6.31 -13.10
C ALA A 207 2.19 4.97 -13.21
N GLN A 208 1.49 3.90 -13.64
CA GLN A 208 2.08 2.59 -13.87
C GLN A 208 3.20 2.65 -14.91
N GLU A 209 2.99 3.34 -16.03
CA GLU A 209 3.99 3.46 -17.09
C GLU A 209 5.26 4.19 -16.62
N LYS A 210 5.11 5.28 -15.85
CA LYS A 210 6.24 5.98 -15.23
C LYS A 210 6.94 5.08 -14.21
N MET A 211 6.20 4.36 -13.37
CA MET A 211 6.77 3.44 -12.39
C MET A 211 7.49 2.27 -13.04
N ALA A 212 6.99 1.72 -14.14
CA ALA A 212 7.67 0.66 -14.90
C ALA A 212 9.06 1.10 -15.37
N GLN A 213 9.19 2.35 -15.84
CA GLN A 213 10.48 2.91 -16.27
C GLN A 213 11.44 3.08 -15.09
N ASP A 214 10.95 3.62 -13.95
CA ASP A 214 11.78 3.85 -12.77
C ASP A 214 12.20 2.53 -12.11
N LEU A 215 11.26 1.60 -11.88
CA LEU A 215 11.57 0.28 -11.31
C LEU A 215 12.46 -0.57 -12.22
N GLY A 216 12.41 -0.34 -13.53
CA GLY A 216 13.33 -0.98 -14.49
C GLY A 216 14.79 -0.57 -14.32
N ARG A 217 15.08 0.52 -13.61
CA ARG A 217 16.43 1.02 -13.32
C ARG A 217 16.94 0.63 -11.93
N ILE A 218 16.08 0.04 -11.11
CA ILE A 218 16.41 -0.40 -9.76
C ILE A 218 16.79 -1.89 -9.79
N ALA A 219 17.82 -2.24 -9.05
CA ALA A 219 18.22 -3.64 -8.87
C ALA A 219 17.30 -4.29 -7.83
N PHE A 220 16.67 -5.39 -8.22
CA PHE A 220 15.88 -6.24 -7.33
C PHE A 220 16.66 -7.55 -7.09
N GLY A 221 17.09 -7.77 -5.84
CA GLY A 221 17.67 -9.06 -5.42
C GLY A 221 16.58 -10.09 -5.15
N ASP A 222 16.97 -11.38 -5.14
CA ASP A 222 16.07 -12.43 -4.69
C ASP A 222 15.75 -12.24 -3.20
N LEU A 223 14.55 -12.63 -2.81
CA LEU A 223 14.02 -12.43 -1.48
C LEU A 223 14.57 -13.48 -0.50
N ALA A 224 15.10 -13.04 0.63
CA ALA A 224 15.56 -13.92 1.70
C ALA A 224 14.41 -14.69 2.38
N VAL A 225 13.19 -14.13 2.34
CA VAL A 225 11.95 -14.76 2.84
C VAL A 225 10.83 -14.53 1.81
N PRO A 226 9.88 -15.48 1.64
CA PRO A 226 8.80 -15.32 0.67
C PRO A 226 7.91 -14.12 0.99
N LEU A 227 7.52 -13.39 -0.07
CA LEU A 227 6.54 -12.31 -0.02
C LEU A 227 5.25 -12.75 -0.70
N VAL A 228 4.10 -12.35 -0.16
CA VAL A 228 2.80 -12.48 -0.84
C VAL A 228 2.47 -11.19 -1.56
N THR A 229 2.27 -11.28 -2.89
CA THR A 229 2.00 -10.12 -3.74
C THR A 229 0.55 -9.64 -3.64
N ASN A 230 0.33 -8.33 -3.76
CA ASN A 230 -1.02 -7.74 -3.68
C ASN A 230 -1.91 -8.14 -4.87
N VAL A 231 -1.36 -8.14 -6.08
CA VAL A 231 -2.15 -8.30 -7.31
C VAL A 231 -2.61 -9.74 -7.54
N ASP A 232 -1.77 -10.72 -7.21
CA ASP A 232 -2.04 -12.15 -7.47
C ASP A 232 -2.32 -12.94 -6.20
N ALA A 233 -2.06 -12.38 -5.00
CA ALA A 233 -2.09 -13.08 -3.70
C ALA A 233 -1.24 -14.38 -3.74
N ARG A 234 -0.09 -14.35 -4.43
CA ARG A 234 0.83 -15.48 -4.58
C ARG A 234 2.16 -15.25 -3.88
N PHE A 235 2.79 -16.31 -3.43
CA PHE A 235 4.14 -16.27 -2.89
C PHE A 235 5.16 -16.11 -4.01
N ILE A 236 6.13 -15.22 -3.79
CA ILE A 236 7.29 -15.01 -4.66
C ILE A 236 8.57 -15.00 -3.84
N THR A 237 9.68 -15.36 -4.50
CA THR A 237 11.04 -15.28 -3.95
C THR A 237 12.05 -14.68 -4.94
N ALA A 238 11.67 -14.51 -6.21
CA ALA A 238 12.53 -13.92 -7.22
C ALA A 238 12.36 -12.40 -7.32
N GLY A 239 13.46 -11.65 -7.38
CA GLY A 239 13.44 -10.20 -7.52
C GLY A 239 12.76 -9.71 -8.80
N ALA A 240 12.84 -10.49 -9.89
CA ALA A 240 12.16 -10.18 -11.14
C ALA A 240 10.63 -10.21 -10.98
N ASP A 241 10.10 -11.18 -10.23
CA ASP A 241 8.65 -11.28 -9.92
C ASP A 241 8.20 -10.12 -9.03
N ALA A 242 9.04 -9.71 -8.07
CA ALA A 242 8.76 -8.57 -7.20
C ALA A 242 8.61 -7.28 -8.00
N ARG A 243 9.55 -7.01 -8.92
CA ARG A 243 9.48 -5.84 -9.81
C ARG A 243 8.23 -5.84 -10.67
N ASP A 244 7.91 -6.97 -11.32
CA ASP A 244 6.70 -7.10 -12.15
C ASP A 244 5.41 -6.89 -11.33
N SER A 245 5.35 -7.49 -10.14
CA SER A 245 4.22 -7.31 -9.22
C SER A 245 4.00 -5.84 -8.86
N LEU A 246 5.05 -5.12 -8.48
CA LEU A 246 4.96 -3.69 -8.12
C LEU A 246 4.47 -2.82 -9.29
N VAL A 247 4.89 -3.14 -10.53
CA VAL A 247 4.39 -2.43 -11.72
C VAL A 247 2.90 -2.67 -11.91
N ARG A 248 2.46 -3.93 -11.87
CA ARG A 248 1.03 -4.30 -12.05
C ARG A 248 0.16 -3.83 -10.90
N GLN A 249 0.72 -3.69 -9.69
CA GLN A 249 0.02 -3.25 -8.49
C GLN A 249 -0.55 -1.83 -8.64
N VAL A 250 0.05 -0.95 -9.44
CA VAL A 250 -0.38 0.44 -9.57
C VAL A 250 -1.82 0.55 -10.10
N THR A 251 -2.19 -0.31 -11.06
CA THR A 251 -3.55 -0.38 -11.63
C THR A 251 -4.35 -1.58 -11.14
N GLY A 252 -3.69 -2.56 -10.50
CA GLY A 252 -4.30 -3.80 -10.04
C GLY A 252 -4.89 -3.71 -8.64
N SER A 253 -5.92 -4.50 -8.38
CA SER A 253 -6.55 -4.59 -7.05
C SER A 253 -5.58 -5.14 -6.00
N VAL A 254 -5.63 -4.59 -4.80
CA VAL A 254 -4.98 -5.15 -3.61
C VAL A 254 -5.86 -6.28 -3.07
N ARG A 255 -5.43 -7.52 -3.25
CA ARG A 255 -6.14 -8.74 -2.82
C ARG A 255 -5.73 -9.14 -1.40
N TRP A 256 -5.86 -8.20 -0.44
CA TRP A 256 -5.33 -8.36 0.91
C TRP A 256 -5.93 -9.54 1.66
N GLN A 257 -7.26 -9.72 1.58
CA GLN A 257 -7.94 -10.87 2.16
C GLN A 257 -7.32 -12.19 1.69
N ALA A 258 -7.20 -12.38 0.38
CA ALA A 258 -6.63 -13.60 -0.18
C ALA A 258 -5.14 -13.77 0.19
N SER A 259 -4.39 -12.67 0.33
CA SER A 259 -3.00 -12.69 0.80
C SER A 259 -2.90 -13.21 2.22
N VAL A 260 -3.75 -12.73 3.14
CA VAL A 260 -3.78 -13.19 4.54
C VAL A 260 -4.25 -14.65 4.63
N GLU A 261 -5.32 -15.01 3.90
CA GLU A 261 -5.80 -16.39 3.82
C GLU A 261 -4.71 -17.36 3.32
N GLY A 262 -3.96 -16.95 2.29
CA GLY A 262 -2.82 -17.71 1.77
C GLY A 262 -1.70 -17.89 2.80
N LEU A 263 -1.38 -16.87 3.58
CA LEU A 263 -0.40 -16.93 4.67
C LEU A 263 -0.85 -17.90 5.77
N VAL A 264 -2.11 -17.82 6.20
CA VAL A 264 -2.68 -18.76 7.20
C VAL A 264 -2.65 -20.20 6.66
N ALA A 265 -3.02 -20.41 5.40
CA ALA A 265 -2.95 -21.74 4.76
C ALA A 265 -1.52 -22.28 4.64
N ALA A 266 -0.51 -21.38 4.54
CA ALA A 266 0.91 -21.74 4.58
C ALA A 266 1.44 -22.04 6.01
N GLY A 267 0.58 -21.95 7.03
CA GLY A 267 0.86 -22.26 8.42
C GLY A 267 1.36 -21.06 9.25
N ALA A 268 1.10 -19.84 8.79
CA ALA A 268 1.36 -18.64 9.59
C ALA A 268 0.36 -18.53 10.74
N ASP A 269 0.84 -18.33 11.96
CA ASP A 269 0.04 -18.25 13.17
C ASP A 269 0.36 -17.02 14.05
N VAL A 270 1.44 -16.29 13.73
CA VAL A 270 1.79 -15.02 14.37
C VAL A 270 1.96 -13.93 13.33
N PHE A 271 1.20 -12.85 13.46
CA PHE A 271 1.28 -11.67 12.60
C PHE A 271 1.79 -10.48 13.41
N VAL A 272 2.86 -9.85 12.93
CA VAL A 272 3.46 -8.66 13.54
C VAL A 272 3.34 -7.51 12.55
N GLU A 273 2.57 -6.49 12.90
CA GLU A 273 2.50 -5.26 12.11
C GLU A 273 3.71 -4.36 12.43
N VAL A 274 4.38 -3.87 11.37
CA VAL A 274 5.69 -3.19 11.44
C VAL A 274 5.63 -1.80 10.83
#